data_5abb9d12f3266abe22d64babf953fe54
#
_entry.id   5abb9d12f3266abe22d64babf953fe54
#
_cell.length_a   1.000
_cell.length_b   1.000
_cell.length_c   1.000
_cell.angle_alpha   90.00
_cell.angle_beta   90.00
_cell.angle_gamma   90.00
#
_symmetry.space_group_name_H-M   'P 1'
#
loop_
_entity.id
_entity.type
_entity.pdbx_description
1 polymer ?
#
loop_
_entity_poly.entity_id
_entity_poly.type
_entity_poly.pdbx_seq_one_letter_code
_entity_poly.pdbx_strand_id
1 'polypeptide(L)'
;VKRSEYLASTLILPFFLTLIIMGAVPLILDISIDNLFNYSVVVISTSIVIILLYLFLGLVTRTQVEAQIVSIPVMLLVAFLPMLSNLDQSISKFVDYSFMGLFTEYLTKWKVFSLGESLQMFMCLIIWIIILIFCNYFIVKKKNLI
;
A
#
# COMPACT_ATOMS: atom_id res chain seq x y z
N VAL A 1 -7.13 27.71 6.55
CA VAL A 1 -6.46 26.41 6.73
C VAL A 1 -5.38 26.32 5.67
N LYS A 2 -4.12 26.19 6.11
CA LYS A 2 -3.02 25.98 5.13
C LYS A 2 -3.24 24.63 4.42
N ARG A 3 -3.04 24.62 3.11
CA ARG A 3 -3.26 23.40 2.28
C ARG A 3 -2.46 22.19 2.78
N SER A 4 -1.29 22.43 3.37
CA SER A 4 -0.48 21.40 4.03
C SER A 4 -1.19 20.77 5.25
N GLU A 5 -1.96 21.55 5.99
CA GLU A 5 -2.75 21.05 7.13
C GLU A 5 -3.92 20.18 6.66
N TYR A 6 -4.55 20.56 5.55
CA TYR A 6 -5.60 19.74 4.93
C TYR A 6 -5.05 18.40 4.44
N LEU A 7 -3.91 18.38 3.73
CA LEU A 7 -3.26 17.16 3.28
C LEU A 7 -2.86 16.27 4.47
N ALA A 8 -2.29 16.87 5.51
CA ALA A 8 -1.92 16.14 6.72
C ALA A 8 -3.15 15.53 7.41
N SER A 9 -4.24 16.28 7.56
CA SER A 9 -5.48 15.81 8.19
C SER A 9 -6.11 14.65 7.41
N THR A 10 -6.04 14.68 6.08
CA THR A 10 -6.57 13.62 5.20
C THR A 10 -5.77 12.33 5.32
N LEU A 11 -4.48 12.40 5.62
CA LEU A 11 -3.60 11.24 5.78
C LEU A 11 -3.64 10.64 7.19
N ILE A 12 -3.97 11.44 8.20
CA ILE A 12 -4.00 10.99 9.61
C ILE A 12 -5.04 9.90 9.82
N LEU A 13 -6.24 10.06 9.30
CA LEU A 13 -7.34 9.09 9.50
C LEU A 13 -7.03 7.70 8.95
N PRO A 14 -6.63 7.53 7.66
CA PRO A 14 -6.25 6.21 7.14
C PRO A 14 -5.02 5.64 7.84
N PHE A 15 -4.09 6.47 8.28
CA PHE A 15 -2.92 6.02 9.05
C PHE A 15 -3.34 5.43 10.41
N PHE A 16 -4.21 6.10 11.16
CA PHE A 16 -4.75 5.58 12.42
C PHE A 16 -5.55 4.28 12.22
N LEU A 17 -6.40 4.22 11.20
CA LEU A 17 -7.13 3.01 10.85
C LEU A 17 -6.19 1.83 10.56
N THR A 18 -5.12 2.07 9.82
CA THR A 18 -4.10 1.06 9.54
C THR A 18 -3.43 0.56 10.82
N LEU A 19 -3.09 1.46 11.75
CA LEU A 19 -2.51 1.07 13.04
C LEU A 19 -3.47 0.21 13.87
N ILE A 20 -4.75 0.55 13.90
CA ILE A 20 -5.77 -0.23 14.62
C ILE A 20 -5.90 -1.63 14.00
N ILE A 21 -6.02 -1.73 12.68
CA ILE A 21 -6.11 -3.00 11.97
C ILE A 21 -4.84 -3.82 12.19
N MET A 22 -3.68 -3.19 12.10
CA MET A 22 -2.39 -3.83 12.34
C MET A 22 -2.31 -4.45 13.75
N GLY A 23 -2.85 -3.78 14.77
CA GLY A 23 -2.90 -4.31 16.13
C GLY A 23 -3.95 -5.40 16.32
N ALA A 24 -5.11 -5.30 15.67
CA ALA A 24 -6.22 -6.22 15.83
C ALA A 24 -6.03 -7.56 15.07
N VAL A 25 -5.47 -7.52 13.86
CA VAL A 25 -5.33 -8.72 13.00
C VAL A 25 -4.44 -9.79 13.61
N PRO A 26 -3.27 -9.52 14.23
CA PRO A 26 -2.46 -10.52 14.89
C PRO A 26 -3.16 -11.22 16.05
N LEU A 27 -4.00 -10.46 16.79
CA LEU A 27 -4.78 -11.01 17.89
C LEU A 27 -5.88 -11.95 17.40
N ILE A 28 -6.50 -11.65 16.26
CA ILE A 28 -7.56 -12.45 15.64
C ILE A 28 -6.99 -13.71 15.00
N LEU A 29 -5.84 -13.60 14.34
CA LEU A 29 -5.20 -14.70 13.61
C LEU A 29 -4.25 -15.55 14.47
N ASP A 30 -4.10 -15.24 15.75
CA ASP A 30 -3.19 -15.93 16.66
C ASP A 30 -1.76 -16.05 16.10
N ILE A 31 -1.26 -14.93 15.55
CA ILE A 31 0.10 -14.87 14.99
C ILE A 31 1.11 -14.91 16.12
N SER A 32 2.08 -15.84 16.04
CA SER A 32 3.15 -15.95 17.04
C SER A 32 3.99 -14.66 17.11
N ILE A 33 4.50 -14.35 18.30
CA ILE A 33 5.31 -13.15 18.56
C ILE A 33 6.54 -13.10 17.65
N ASP A 34 7.12 -14.26 17.31
CA ASP A 34 8.29 -14.34 16.43
C ASP A 34 8.03 -13.80 15.02
N ASN A 35 6.79 -13.89 14.56
CA ASN A 35 6.38 -13.37 13.24
C ASN A 35 5.81 -11.95 13.28
N LEU A 36 5.60 -11.37 14.48
CA LEU A 36 4.98 -10.05 14.62
C LEU A 36 5.82 -8.94 13.97
N PHE A 37 7.14 -9.03 14.03
CA PHE A 37 8.04 -8.06 13.40
C PHE A 37 7.88 -8.09 11.88
N ASN A 38 7.94 -9.26 11.26
CA ASN A 38 7.77 -9.44 9.82
C ASN A 38 6.39 -8.93 9.37
N TYR A 39 5.35 -9.29 10.10
CA TYR A 39 3.99 -8.79 9.88
C TYR A 39 3.94 -7.26 9.89
N SER A 40 4.50 -6.64 10.93
CA SER A 40 4.50 -5.19 11.08
C SER A 40 5.20 -4.48 9.92
N VAL A 41 6.37 -4.97 9.51
CA VAL A 41 7.12 -4.40 8.39
C VAL A 41 6.34 -4.50 7.09
N VAL A 42 5.75 -5.65 6.80
CA VAL A 42 4.97 -5.88 5.57
C VAL A 42 3.73 -4.98 5.54
N VAL A 43 2.96 -4.93 6.62
CA VAL A 43 1.72 -4.16 6.70
C VAL A 43 2.00 -2.65 6.62
N ILE A 44 2.99 -2.15 7.37
CA ILE A 44 3.32 -0.72 7.36
C ILE A 44 3.80 -0.30 5.96
N SER A 45 4.73 -1.04 5.37
CA SER A 45 5.29 -0.69 4.07
C SER A 45 4.24 -0.74 2.95
N THR A 46 3.39 -1.74 2.93
CA THR A 46 2.28 -1.85 1.97
C THR A 46 1.25 -0.75 2.16
N SER A 47 0.92 -0.42 3.41
CA SER A 47 -0.03 0.66 3.73
C SER A 47 0.48 2.02 3.28
N ILE A 48 1.78 2.30 3.41
CA ILE A 48 2.38 3.54 2.90
C ILE A 48 2.16 3.66 1.39
N VAL A 49 2.37 2.59 0.62
CA VAL A 49 2.14 2.61 -0.82
C VAL A 49 0.68 2.89 -1.16
N ILE A 50 -0.24 2.22 -0.49
CA ILE A 50 -1.67 2.40 -0.71
C ILE A 50 -2.10 3.85 -0.40
N ILE A 51 -1.64 4.40 0.72
CA ILE A 51 -1.93 5.79 1.10
C ILE A 51 -1.37 6.77 0.05
N LEU A 52 -0.13 6.57 -0.42
CA LEU A 52 0.48 7.41 -1.45
C LEU A 52 -0.26 7.31 -2.79
N LEU A 53 -0.75 6.13 -3.13
CA LEU A 53 -1.54 5.89 -4.34
C LEU A 53 -2.89 6.61 -4.27
N TYR A 54 -3.59 6.57 -3.13
CA TYR A 54 -4.81 7.33 -2.93
C TYR A 54 -4.59 8.84 -2.95
N LEU A 55 -3.49 9.30 -2.35
CA LEU A 55 -3.10 10.71 -2.44
C LEU A 55 -2.88 11.12 -3.90
N PHE A 56 -2.19 10.29 -4.67
CA PHE A 56 -1.96 10.52 -6.11
C PHE A 56 -3.28 10.63 -6.87
N LEU A 57 -4.22 9.70 -6.66
CA LEU A 57 -5.53 9.74 -7.31
C LEU A 57 -6.30 11.00 -6.94
N GLY A 58 -6.31 11.37 -5.66
CA GLY A 58 -6.96 12.61 -5.21
C GLY A 58 -6.33 13.88 -5.78
N LEU A 59 -5.01 13.88 -6.01
CA LEU A 59 -4.32 15.02 -6.61
C LEU A 59 -4.53 15.12 -8.14
N VAL A 60 -4.70 14.00 -8.83
CA VAL A 60 -4.91 13.97 -10.30
C VAL A 60 -6.34 14.38 -10.65
N THR A 61 -7.31 13.98 -9.88
CA THR A 61 -8.74 14.27 -10.09
C THR A 61 -9.08 15.74 -9.77
N ARG A 62 -10.15 16.26 -10.39
CA ARG A 62 -10.58 17.64 -10.22
C ARG A 62 -11.68 17.80 -9.21
N THR A 63 -12.53 16.80 -9.07
CA THR A 63 -13.68 16.80 -8.17
C THR A 63 -13.64 15.58 -7.25
N GLN A 64 -14.31 15.70 -6.10
CA GLN A 64 -14.44 14.59 -5.15
C GLN A 64 -15.17 13.39 -5.75
N VAL A 65 -16.18 13.63 -6.58
CA VAL A 65 -16.93 12.57 -7.26
C VAL A 65 -16.05 11.82 -8.25
N GLU A 66 -15.25 12.54 -9.03
CA GLU A 66 -14.29 11.95 -9.96
C GLU A 66 -13.26 11.10 -9.21
N ALA A 67 -12.74 11.60 -8.09
CA ALA A 67 -11.82 10.84 -7.25
C ALA A 67 -12.43 9.52 -6.74
N GLN A 68 -13.68 9.54 -6.31
CA GLN A 68 -14.40 8.34 -5.87
C GLN A 68 -14.58 7.35 -7.02
N ILE A 69 -15.02 7.81 -8.20
CA ILE A 69 -15.25 6.94 -9.38
C ILE A 69 -13.93 6.26 -9.80
N VAL A 70 -12.83 6.99 -9.84
CA VAL A 70 -11.53 6.45 -10.26
C VAL A 70 -10.91 5.54 -9.17
N SER A 71 -11.17 5.83 -7.90
CA SER A 71 -10.61 5.03 -6.80
C SER A 71 -11.24 3.63 -6.67
N ILE A 72 -12.50 3.45 -7.06
CA ILE A 72 -13.20 2.15 -6.96
C ILE A 72 -12.49 1.05 -7.77
N PRO A 73 -12.25 1.19 -9.10
CA PRO A 73 -11.56 0.15 -9.86
C PRO A 73 -10.13 -0.07 -9.40
N VAL A 74 -9.42 0.98 -8.95
CA VAL A 74 -8.06 0.84 -8.39
C VAL A 74 -8.10 0.05 -7.09
N MET A 75 -9.07 0.33 -6.20
CA MET A 75 -9.25 -0.41 -4.95
C MET A 75 -9.56 -1.89 -5.20
N LEU A 76 -10.43 -2.18 -6.15
CA LEU A 76 -10.75 -3.56 -6.55
C LEU A 76 -9.50 -4.27 -7.09
N LEU A 77 -8.72 -3.61 -7.95
CA LEU A 77 -7.49 -4.15 -8.47
C LEU A 77 -6.51 -4.49 -7.34
N VAL A 78 -6.29 -3.57 -6.40
CA VAL A 78 -5.42 -3.79 -5.23
C VAL A 78 -5.89 -4.97 -4.39
N ALA A 79 -7.20 -5.08 -4.13
CA ALA A 79 -7.78 -6.15 -3.33
C ALA A 79 -7.68 -7.53 -4.03
N PHE A 80 -7.80 -7.57 -5.35
CA PHE A 80 -7.77 -8.81 -6.12
C PHE A 80 -6.36 -9.26 -6.52
N LEU A 81 -5.36 -8.37 -6.56
CA LEU A 81 -3.98 -8.72 -6.94
C LEU A 81 -3.44 -9.95 -6.21
N PRO A 82 -3.57 -10.08 -4.86
CA PRO A 82 -3.11 -11.28 -4.16
C PRO A 82 -3.83 -12.56 -4.60
N MET A 83 -5.10 -12.46 -4.96
CA MET A 83 -5.88 -13.63 -5.41
C MET A 83 -5.50 -14.05 -6.83
N LEU A 84 -5.18 -13.09 -7.70
CA LEU A 84 -4.79 -13.34 -9.09
C LEU A 84 -3.45 -14.05 -9.20
N SER A 85 -2.56 -13.91 -8.23
CA SER A 85 -1.25 -14.57 -8.21
C SER A 85 -1.34 -16.10 -8.26
N ASN A 86 -2.46 -16.67 -7.81
CA ASN A 86 -2.68 -18.12 -7.79
C ASN A 86 -3.23 -18.68 -9.11
N LEU A 87 -3.57 -17.84 -10.10
CA LEU A 87 -4.23 -18.27 -11.32
C LEU A 87 -3.25 -18.76 -12.39
N ASP A 88 -2.11 -18.07 -12.56
CA ASP A 88 -1.11 -18.40 -13.58
C ASP A 88 0.27 -17.88 -13.16
N GLN A 89 1.33 -18.58 -13.61
CA GLN A 89 2.72 -18.21 -13.34
C GLN A 89 3.10 -16.84 -13.92
N SER A 90 2.54 -16.46 -15.06
CA SER A 90 2.80 -15.14 -15.67
C SER A 90 2.20 -14.02 -14.83
N ILE A 91 1.00 -14.24 -14.31
CA ILE A 91 0.30 -13.28 -13.44
C ILE A 91 1.02 -13.21 -12.09
N SER A 92 1.45 -14.35 -11.54
CA SER A 92 2.23 -14.39 -10.30
C SER A 92 3.48 -13.50 -10.40
N LYS A 93 4.27 -13.64 -11.47
CA LYS A 93 5.45 -12.78 -11.70
C LYS A 93 5.09 -11.29 -11.76
N PHE A 94 3.99 -10.94 -12.42
CA PHE A 94 3.52 -9.56 -12.46
C PHE A 94 3.17 -9.03 -11.07
N VAL A 95 2.48 -9.83 -10.25
CA VAL A 95 2.15 -9.49 -8.87
C VAL A 95 3.39 -9.33 -8.03
N ASP A 96 4.41 -10.20 -8.18
CA ASP A 96 5.66 -10.18 -7.43
C ASP A 96 6.45 -8.87 -7.64
N TYR A 97 6.41 -8.32 -8.86
CA TYR A 97 7.03 -7.03 -9.17
C TYR A 97 6.13 -5.82 -8.88
N SER A 98 4.87 -6.05 -8.54
CA SER A 98 3.95 -4.99 -8.14
C SER A 98 4.21 -4.54 -6.69
N PHE A 99 3.59 -3.44 -6.30
CA PHE A 99 3.63 -2.97 -4.90
C PHE A 99 2.92 -3.90 -3.92
N MET A 100 2.11 -4.86 -4.41
CA MET A 100 1.42 -5.86 -3.59
C MET A 100 2.18 -7.19 -3.49
N GLY A 101 3.32 -7.35 -4.17
CA GLY A 101 4.07 -8.60 -4.21
C GLY A 101 4.49 -9.08 -2.83
N LEU A 102 5.10 -8.20 -2.03
CA LEU A 102 5.53 -8.54 -0.67
C LEU A 102 4.36 -8.97 0.24
N PHE A 103 3.23 -8.26 0.16
CA PHE A 103 2.03 -8.59 0.93
C PHE A 103 1.42 -9.92 0.50
N THR A 104 1.39 -10.17 -0.80
CA THR A 104 0.90 -11.44 -1.37
C THR A 104 1.75 -12.62 -0.92
N GLU A 105 3.07 -12.48 -0.96
CA GLU A 105 3.99 -13.52 -0.49
C GLU A 105 3.82 -13.76 1.01
N TYR A 106 3.66 -12.70 1.81
CA TYR A 106 3.37 -12.83 3.22
C TYR A 106 2.08 -13.63 3.49
N LEU A 107 0.99 -13.33 2.75
CA LEU A 107 -0.28 -14.05 2.92
C LEU A 107 -0.18 -15.53 2.53
N THR A 108 0.62 -15.86 1.52
CA THR A 108 0.77 -17.25 1.06
C THR A 108 1.69 -18.08 1.94
N LYS A 109 2.70 -17.45 2.55
CA LYS A 109 3.75 -18.12 3.33
C LYS A 109 3.83 -17.64 4.78
N TRP A 110 2.77 -17.10 5.36
CA TRP A 110 2.77 -16.39 6.63
C TRP A 110 3.46 -17.11 7.80
N LYS A 111 3.44 -18.47 7.82
CA LYS A 111 4.11 -19.29 8.86
C LYS A 111 5.63 -19.41 8.67
N VAL A 112 6.10 -19.29 7.46
CA VAL A 112 7.52 -19.54 7.08
C VAL A 112 8.14 -18.29 6.47
N PHE A 113 7.41 -17.18 6.45
CA PHE A 113 7.85 -15.94 5.81
C PHE A 113 9.11 -15.38 6.47
N SER A 114 10.10 -15.10 5.64
CA SER A 114 11.35 -14.44 6.03
C SER A 114 11.60 -13.22 5.15
N LEU A 115 11.80 -12.06 5.76
CA LEU A 115 12.16 -10.83 5.02
C LEU A 115 13.46 -10.98 4.21
N GLY A 116 14.39 -11.82 4.67
CA GLY A 116 15.65 -12.06 3.97
C GLY A 116 15.46 -12.77 2.63
N GLU A 117 14.55 -13.73 2.56
CA GLU A 117 14.22 -14.45 1.32
C GLU A 117 13.37 -13.59 0.36
N SER A 118 12.58 -12.68 0.90
CA SER A 118 11.70 -11.78 0.15
C SER A 118 12.33 -10.41 -0.16
N LEU A 119 13.65 -10.30 -0.03
CA LEU A 119 14.37 -9.03 -0.19
C LEU A 119 14.11 -8.37 -1.55
N GLN A 120 13.99 -9.16 -2.62
CA GLN A 120 13.70 -8.65 -3.96
C GLN A 120 12.36 -7.94 -4.02
N MET A 121 11.31 -8.54 -3.43
CA MET A 121 9.96 -7.93 -3.41
C MET A 121 9.93 -6.70 -2.50
N PHE A 122 10.66 -6.72 -1.41
CA PHE A 122 10.82 -5.57 -0.54
C PHE A 122 11.50 -4.39 -1.25
N MET A 123 12.55 -4.65 -2.03
CA MET A 123 13.21 -3.63 -2.85
C MET A 123 12.27 -3.07 -3.93
N CYS A 124 11.48 -3.92 -4.60
CA CYS A 124 10.47 -3.48 -5.55
C CYS A 124 9.43 -2.55 -4.90
N LEU A 125 8.99 -2.88 -3.69
CA LEU A 125 8.05 -2.05 -2.93
C LEU A 125 8.66 -0.69 -2.58
N ILE A 126 9.93 -0.63 -2.17
CA ILE A 126 10.63 0.63 -1.92
C ILE A 126 10.71 1.48 -3.19
N ILE A 127 10.99 0.87 -4.34
CA ILE A 127 11.01 1.58 -5.63
C ILE A 127 9.63 2.18 -5.92
N TRP A 128 8.56 1.45 -5.68
CA TRP A 128 7.20 1.97 -5.84
C TRP A 128 6.90 3.14 -4.92
N ILE A 129 7.35 3.10 -3.66
CA ILE A 129 7.22 4.22 -2.71
C ILE A 129 7.92 5.47 -3.26
N ILE A 130 9.15 5.32 -3.74
CA ILE A 130 9.94 6.43 -4.29
C ILE A 130 9.24 7.02 -5.52
N ILE A 131 8.78 6.18 -6.44
CA ILE A 131 8.05 6.62 -7.64
C ILE A 131 6.79 7.40 -7.25
N LEU A 132 5.98 6.89 -6.32
CA LEU A 132 4.76 7.56 -5.89
C LEU A 132 5.02 8.88 -5.16
N ILE A 133 6.04 8.95 -4.32
CA ILE A 133 6.46 10.21 -3.67
C ILE A 133 6.83 11.23 -4.74
N PHE A 134 7.61 10.83 -5.74
CA PHE A 134 8.06 11.71 -6.81
C PHE A 134 6.89 12.21 -7.67
N CYS A 135 5.98 11.32 -8.06
CA CYS A 135 4.76 11.66 -8.78
C CYS A 135 3.88 12.65 -8.01
N ASN A 136 3.63 12.37 -6.73
CA ASN A 136 2.87 13.26 -5.86
C ASN A 136 3.52 14.64 -5.75
N TYR A 137 4.83 14.70 -5.54
CA TYR A 137 5.58 15.96 -5.46
C TYR A 137 5.45 16.79 -6.74
N PHE A 138 5.61 16.16 -7.92
CA PHE A 138 5.46 16.87 -9.19
C PHE A 138 4.06 17.44 -9.41
N ILE A 139 3.02 16.70 -9.07
CA ILE A 139 1.64 17.17 -9.23
C ILE A 139 1.37 18.34 -8.28
N VAL A 140 1.81 18.23 -7.04
CA VAL A 140 1.64 19.31 -6.04
C VAL A 140 2.35 20.59 -6.51
N LYS A 141 3.58 20.46 -7.01
CA LYS A 141 4.35 21.59 -7.58
C LYS A 141 3.66 22.18 -8.80
N LYS A 142 3.19 21.34 -9.75
CA LYS A 142 2.51 21.80 -10.96
C LYS A 142 1.20 22.53 -10.68
N LYS A 143 0.48 22.13 -9.64
CA LYS A 143 -0.77 22.78 -9.23
C LYS A 143 -0.57 24.01 -8.34
N ASN A 144 0.67 24.45 -8.10
CA ASN A 144 1.02 25.53 -7.16
C ASN A 144 0.40 25.33 -5.77
N LEU A 145 0.45 24.11 -5.29
CA LEU A 145 -0.11 23.72 -3.99
C LEU A 145 0.90 23.87 -2.83
N ILE A 146 2.16 24.16 -3.15
CA ILE A 146 3.26 24.53 -2.25
C ILE A 146 3.79 25.89 -2.64
#